data_64a43022189f4b5fdd1a2c6874120581
#
_entry.id   64a43022189f4b5fdd1a2c6874120581
#
_cell.length_a   1.000
_cell.length_b   1.000
_cell.length_c   1.000
_cell.angle_alpha   90.00
_cell.angle_beta   90.00
_cell.angle_gamma   90.00
#
_symmetry.space_group_name_H-M   'P 1'
#
loop_
_entity.id
_entity.type
_entity.pdbx_description
1 polymer ?
#
loop_
_entity_poly.entity_id
_entity_poly.type
_entity_poly.pdbx_seq_one_letter_code
_entity_poly.pdbx_strand_id
1 'polypeptide(L)'
;MGKLTATAVRQAKGQAKPVKLADGGGLYLLVKPDGHRYWRYDYRYAGKRKTLALGVCPDISLADARKAHQQARETLAKDIDPGEAKRIERITRHLASADSFEAVATEWYEAKLSEKSDSYRDRTQRLLKNDLYPPLGNRPISQITAPELLMALRKVEARGAVDMAHRAKQTAGQVFRYAVATGRAERDPSADLKGALKSKTKKHHAAITEPVEVGKLLLAIDAFQGTPVVKTALQLSPLLFQRPGEIRGMEWTEINWEAEQWEISADKMKMRQPHIVPLCNQAVDLLKEIYRLTGRGRYVFPSARGGSRPLSENGVRTALRTMGYDNETMTPHGFRAMARTIMDEVLNYRVDWIEHQLAHAVRDANGR
;
A
#
# COMPACT_ATOMS: atom_id res chain seq x y z
N MET A 1 -3.85 25.43 -50.93
CA MET A 1 -2.68 24.55 -50.79
C MET A 1 -1.63 25.20 -49.92
N GLY A 2 -0.97 24.49 -49.01
CA GLY A 2 0.11 25.01 -48.20
C GLY A 2 1.35 25.32 -49.05
N LYS A 3 2.04 26.42 -48.77
CA LYS A 3 3.18 26.91 -49.55
C LYS A 3 4.51 26.31 -49.12
N LEU A 4 4.60 25.79 -47.87
CA LEU A 4 5.83 25.23 -47.34
C LEU A 4 5.97 23.74 -47.71
N THR A 5 7.22 23.31 -47.89
CA THR A 5 7.59 21.92 -48.05
C THR A 5 8.36 21.43 -46.79
N ALA A 6 8.37 20.16 -46.54
CA ALA A 6 9.14 19.58 -45.43
C ALA A 6 10.64 19.91 -45.55
N THR A 7 11.16 19.93 -46.78
CA THR A 7 12.54 20.33 -47.09
C THR A 7 12.81 21.80 -46.72
N ALA A 8 11.93 22.72 -47.09
CA ALA A 8 12.06 24.14 -46.75
C ALA A 8 12.03 24.34 -45.21
N VAL A 9 11.18 23.60 -44.49
CA VAL A 9 11.12 23.65 -43.03
C VAL A 9 12.42 23.16 -42.39
N ARG A 10 13.03 22.08 -42.93
CA ARG A 10 14.31 21.53 -42.41
C ARG A 10 15.47 22.50 -42.67
N GLN A 11 15.50 23.12 -43.84
CA GLN A 11 16.58 24.03 -44.26
C GLN A 11 16.45 25.45 -43.69
N ALA A 12 15.36 25.79 -43.03
CA ALA A 12 15.14 27.11 -42.44
C ALA A 12 16.16 27.40 -41.33
N LYS A 13 17.01 28.38 -41.54
CA LYS A 13 18.07 28.85 -40.63
C LYS A 13 17.71 30.17 -39.99
N GLY A 14 18.18 30.38 -38.75
CA GLY A 14 18.08 31.67 -38.08
C GLY A 14 18.81 32.77 -38.83
N GLN A 15 18.25 33.96 -38.84
CA GLN A 15 18.84 35.18 -39.38
C GLN A 15 18.94 36.23 -38.26
N ALA A 16 19.60 37.37 -38.52
CA ALA A 16 19.75 38.44 -37.52
C ALA A 16 18.42 38.94 -36.90
N LYS A 17 17.31 38.76 -37.63
CA LYS A 17 15.94 39.05 -37.14
C LYS A 17 15.05 37.81 -37.29
N PRO A 18 13.99 37.66 -36.47
CA PRO A 18 13.03 36.58 -36.63
C PRO A 18 12.37 36.59 -38.01
N VAL A 19 12.35 35.42 -38.67
CA VAL A 19 11.78 35.28 -40.02
C VAL A 19 10.48 34.49 -39.95
N LYS A 20 9.44 35.00 -40.67
CA LYS A 20 8.16 34.29 -40.83
C LYS A 20 8.13 33.60 -42.21
N LEU A 21 8.07 32.29 -42.23
CA LEU A 21 7.86 31.49 -43.43
C LEU A 21 6.38 31.07 -43.48
N ALA A 22 5.61 31.75 -44.36
CA ALA A 22 4.17 31.56 -44.45
C ALA A 22 3.82 30.26 -45.19
N ASP A 23 2.88 29.47 -44.62
CA ASP A 23 2.31 28.30 -45.29
C ASP A 23 0.93 28.58 -45.92
N GLY A 24 0.25 29.62 -45.48
CA GLY A 24 -1.07 30.04 -45.96
C GLY A 24 -2.14 30.01 -44.86
N GLY A 25 -3.25 30.73 -45.10
CA GLY A 25 -4.37 30.79 -44.15
C GLY A 25 -4.03 31.33 -42.76
N GLY A 26 -2.94 32.12 -42.62
CA GLY A 26 -2.44 32.60 -41.33
C GLY A 26 -1.44 31.68 -40.64
N LEU A 27 -1.22 30.46 -41.14
CA LEU A 27 -0.20 29.53 -40.64
C LEU A 27 1.20 29.95 -41.14
N TYR A 28 2.18 29.97 -40.23
CA TYR A 28 3.57 30.23 -40.58
C TYR A 28 4.54 29.55 -39.60
N LEU A 29 5.76 29.32 -40.07
CA LEU A 29 6.88 28.94 -39.25
C LEU A 29 7.66 30.18 -38.85
N LEU A 30 7.74 30.48 -37.56
CA LEU A 30 8.59 31.52 -37.01
C LEU A 30 9.96 30.95 -36.73
N VAL A 31 10.98 31.41 -37.40
CA VAL A 31 12.40 31.05 -37.17
C VAL A 31 13.04 32.21 -36.41
N LYS A 32 13.53 31.93 -35.20
CA LYS A 32 14.24 32.90 -34.36
C LYS A 32 15.74 33.00 -34.74
N PRO A 33 16.44 34.09 -34.35
CA PRO A 33 17.87 34.22 -34.58
C PRO A 33 18.71 33.09 -33.98
N ASP A 34 18.28 32.54 -32.83
CA ASP A 34 18.90 31.43 -32.16
C ASP A 34 18.66 30.05 -32.83
N GLY A 35 17.98 30.06 -34.00
CA GLY A 35 17.67 28.83 -34.74
C GLY A 35 16.43 28.09 -34.30
N HIS A 36 15.80 28.44 -33.16
CA HIS A 36 14.55 27.85 -32.74
C HIS A 36 13.40 28.16 -33.68
N ARG A 37 12.54 27.15 -33.94
CA ARG A 37 11.46 27.23 -34.93
C ARG A 37 10.12 26.91 -34.27
N TYR A 38 9.13 27.79 -34.50
CA TYR A 38 7.82 27.73 -33.85
C TYR A 38 6.71 27.79 -34.86
N TRP A 39 5.76 26.86 -34.81
CA TRP A 39 4.52 26.95 -35.58
C TRP A 39 3.57 27.95 -34.95
N ARG A 40 3.11 28.91 -35.72
CA ARG A 40 2.22 30.00 -35.31
C ARG A 40 1.07 30.13 -36.29
N TYR A 41 -0.11 30.55 -35.76
CA TYR A 41 -1.30 30.87 -36.50
C TYR A 41 -1.75 32.28 -36.15
N ASP A 42 -1.73 33.23 -37.11
CA ASP A 42 -2.28 34.58 -36.97
C ASP A 42 -3.74 34.56 -37.42
N TYR A 43 -4.66 35.05 -36.59
CA TYR A 43 -6.09 35.12 -36.86
C TYR A 43 -6.71 36.40 -36.30
N ARG A 44 -7.98 36.69 -36.65
CA ARG A 44 -8.77 37.76 -36.05
C ARG A 44 -9.96 37.18 -35.29
N TYR A 45 -10.22 37.72 -34.10
CA TYR A 45 -11.38 37.40 -33.29
C TYR A 45 -11.90 38.65 -32.60
N ALA A 46 -13.21 38.91 -32.67
CA ALA A 46 -13.84 40.12 -32.14
C ALA A 46 -13.10 41.41 -32.56
N GLY A 47 -12.73 41.53 -33.86
CA GLY A 47 -12.01 42.67 -34.44
C GLY A 47 -10.53 42.78 -34.11
N LYS A 48 -10.00 41.98 -33.16
CA LYS A 48 -8.58 42.03 -32.72
C LYS A 48 -7.75 40.94 -33.42
N ARG A 49 -6.52 41.32 -33.76
CA ARG A 49 -5.52 40.39 -34.31
C ARG A 49 -4.90 39.62 -33.15
N LYS A 50 -4.87 38.27 -33.25
CA LYS A 50 -4.30 37.33 -32.26
C LYS A 50 -3.38 36.32 -32.91
N THR A 51 -2.47 35.74 -32.14
CA THR A 51 -1.54 34.70 -32.60
C THR A 51 -1.64 33.50 -31.69
N LEU A 52 -1.92 32.32 -32.25
CA LEU A 52 -1.93 31.04 -31.54
C LEU A 52 -0.61 30.29 -31.74
N ALA A 53 -0.03 29.79 -30.65
CA ALA A 53 1.10 28.86 -30.68
C ALA A 53 0.60 27.44 -30.97
N LEU A 54 1.03 26.85 -32.09
CA LEU A 54 0.64 25.50 -32.48
C LEU A 54 1.65 24.44 -32.03
N GLY A 55 2.95 24.81 -31.86
CA GLY A 55 3.98 23.93 -31.37
C GLY A 55 5.39 24.30 -31.76
N VAL A 56 6.35 23.49 -31.42
CA VAL A 56 7.79 23.68 -31.70
C VAL A 56 8.21 22.67 -32.77
N CYS A 57 8.97 23.16 -33.78
CA CYS A 57 9.60 22.29 -34.76
C CYS A 57 11.02 21.93 -34.26
N PRO A 58 11.46 20.64 -34.29
CA PRO A 58 10.89 19.53 -35.09
C PRO A 58 9.85 18.67 -34.37
N ASP A 59 9.56 18.86 -33.06
CA ASP A 59 8.64 18.03 -32.32
C ASP A 59 7.24 17.94 -32.97
N ILE A 60 6.77 19.06 -33.52
CA ILE A 60 5.56 19.12 -34.33
C ILE A 60 5.98 19.22 -35.82
N SER A 61 5.58 18.23 -36.60
CA SER A 61 5.81 18.21 -38.05
C SER A 61 4.97 19.25 -38.79
N LEU A 62 5.31 19.53 -40.05
CA LEU A 62 4.48 20.39 -40.92
C LEU A 62 3.05 19.85 -41.10
N ALA A 63 2.92 18.50 -41.17
CA ALA A 63 1.61 17.86 -41.33
C ALA A 63 0.76 18.06 -40.06
N ASP A 64 1.36 17.86 -38.88
CA ASP A 64 0.68 18.06 -37.60
C ASP A 64 0.35 19.54 -37.34
N ALA A 65 1.24 20.45 -37.73
CA ALA A 65 0.97 21.89 -37.66
C ALA A 65 -0.22 22.30 -38.53
N ARG A 66 -0.34 21.74 -39.74
CA ARG A 66 -1.50 21.96 -40.64
C ARG A 66 -2.79 21.38 -40.03
N LYS A 67 -2.73 20.21 -39.43
CA LYS A 67 -3.86 19.59 -38.71
C LYS A 67 -4.32 20.45 -37.53
N ALA A 68 -3.38 20.90 -36.71
CA ALA A 68 -3.68 21.79 -35.58
C ALA A 68 -4.22 23.17 -36.05
N HIS A 69 -3.70 23.71 -37.15
CA HIS A 69 -4.21 24.90 -37.78
C HIS A 69 -5.66 24.74 -38.28
N GLN A 70 -5.97 23.62 -38.92
CA GLN A 70 -7.32 23.30 -39.35
C GLN A 70 -8.30 23.25 -38.20
N GLN A 71 -7.94 22.55 -37.12
CA GLN A 71 -8.75 22.47 -35.87
C GLN A 71 -8.98 23.87 -35.27
N ALA A 72 -7.96 24.72 -35.23
CA ALA A 72 -8.07 26.09 -34.75
C ALA A 72 -9.03 26.92 -35.61
N ARG A 73 -9.01 26.74 -36.94
CA ARG A 73 -9.95 27.39 -37.86
C ARG A 73 -11.38 26.93 -37.68
N GLU A 74 -11.61 25.64 -37.45
CA GLU A 74 -12.93 25.09 -37.16
C GLU A 74 -13.50 25.63 -35.83
N THR A 75 -12.65 25.81 -34.82
CA THR A 75 -13.02 26.43 -33.55
C THR A 75 -13.39 27.91 -33.77
N LEU A 76 -12.61 28.63 -34.55
CA LEU A 76 -12.88 30.03 -34.88
C LEU A 76 -14.16 30.18 -35.69
N ALA A 77 -14.45 29.25 -36.62
CA ALA A 77 -15.69 29.26 -37.43
C ALA A 77 -16.98 29.05 -36.55
N LYS A 78 -16.82 28.50 -35.35
CA LYS A 78 -17.89 28.38 -34.35
C LYS A 78 -17.99 29.60 -33.43
N ASP A 79 -17.33 30.68 -33.77
CA ASP A 79 -17.22 31.91 -32.96
C ASP A 79 -16.59 31.71 -31.59
N ILE A 80 -15.67 30.75 -31.46
CA ILE A 80 -14.90 30.48 -30.23
C ILE A 80 -13.44 30.90 -30.49
N ASP A 81 -12.84 31.67 -29.56
CA ASP A 81 -11.42 32.03 -29.63
C ASP A 81 -10.53 30.78 -29.39
N PRO A 82 -9.76 30.32 -30.39
CA PRO A 82 -8.90 29.15 -30.26
C PRO A 82 -7.81 29.31 -29.18
N GLY A 83 -7.36 30.54 -28.93
CA GLY A 83 -6.38 30.85 -27.89
C GLY A 83 -6.97 30.66 -26.48
N GLU A 84 -8.18 31.14 -26.27
CA GLU A 84 -8.90 31.00 -25.00
C GLU A 84 -9.35 29.54 -24.77
N ALA A 85 -9.84 28.87 -25.81
CA ALA A 85 -10.18 27.43 -25.72
C ALA A 85 -8.97 26.58 -25.27
N LYS A 86 -7.80 26.82 -25.85
CA LYS A 86 -6.56 26.12 -25.45
C LYS A 86 -6.12 26.46 -24.03
N ARG A 87 -6.34 27.68 -23.57
CA ARG A 87 -6.06 28.12 -22.21
C ARG A 87 -6.99 27.43 -21.22
N ILE A 88 -8.27 27.40 -21.48
CA ILE A 88 -9.28 26.73 -20.67
C ILE A 88 -8.95 25.23 -20.60
N GLU A 89 -8.68 24.57 -21.72
CA GLU A 89 -8.28 23.16 -21.76
C GLU A 89 -7.06 22.88 -20.87
N ARG A 90 -6.04 23.75 -20.91
CA ARG A 90 -4.85 23.61 -20.05
C ARG A 90 -5.17 23.77 -18.57
N ILE A 91 -6.01 24.75 -18.22
CA ILE A 91 -6.46 24.97 -16.82
C ILE A 91 -7.27 23.77 -16.36
N THR A 92 -8.24 23.31 -17.16
CA THR A 92 -9.07 22.14 -16.84
C THR A 92 -8.23 20.88 -16.65
N ARG A 93 -7.23 20.68 -17.52
CA ARG A 93 -6.30 19.53 -17.39
C ARG A 93 -5.44 19.64 -16.11
N HIS A 94 -5.02 20.84 -15.74
CA HIS A 94 -4.24 21.07 -14.52
C HIS A 94 -5.10 20.83 -13.27
N LEU A 95 -6.33 21.33 -13.24
CA LEU A 95 -7.29 21.06 -12.16
C LEU A 95 -7.64 19.58 -12.07
N ALA A 96 -7.91 18.93 -13.20
CA ALA A 96 -8.16 17.49 -13.25
C ALA A 96 -6.96 16.65 -12.75
N SER A 97 -5.73 17.14 -12.96
CA SER A 97 -4.52 16.50 -12.43
C SER A 97 -4.40 16.65 -10.92
N ALA A 98 -4.78 17.80 -10.36
CA ALA A 98 -4.80 18.02 -8.91
C ALA A 98 -5.87 17.15 -8.21
N ASP A 99 -6.98 16.88 -8.90
CA ASP A 99 -8.08 16.03 -8.42
C ASP A 99 -8.01 14.59 -8.96
N SER A 100 -6.85 14.15 -9.44
CA SER A 100 -6.64 12.77 -9.84
C SER A 100 -6.73 11.81 -8.65
N PHE A 101 -7.10 10.55 -8.89
CA PHE A 101 -7.16 9.53 -7.84
C PHE A 101 -5.83 9.40 -7.09
N GLU A 102 -4.69 9.45 -7.79
CA GLU A 102 -3.36 9.36 -7.18
C GLU A 102 -3.05 10.57 -6.29
N ALA A 103 -3.36 11.79 -6.75
CA ALA A 103 -3.15 13.00 -5.96
C ALA A 103 -3.96 12.98 -4.67
N VAL A 104 -5.25 12.65 -4.77
CA VAL A 104 -6.15 12.55 -3.62
C VAL A 104 -5.77 11.39 -2.68
N ALA A 105 -5.37 10.24 -3.23
CA ALA A 105 -4.93 9.10 -2.43
C ALA A 105 -3.61 9.39 -1.69
N THR A 106 -2.71 10.15 -2.28
CA THR A 106 -1.46 10.57 -1.65
C THR A 106 -1.75 11.51 -0.48
N GLU A 107 -2.59 12.52 -0.69
CA GLU A 107 -3.02 13.43 0.37
C GLU A 107 -3.73 12.69 1.50
N TRP A 108 -4.67 11.79 1.17
CA TRP A 108 -5.33 10.94 2.15
C TRP A 108 -4.34 10.09 2.94
N TYR A 109 -3.33 9.50 2.27
CA TYR A 109 -2.31 8.68 2.90
C TYR A 109 -1.52 9.48 3.94
N GLU A 110 -1.07 10.68 3.60
CA GLU A 110 -0.33 11.55 4.52
C GLU A 110 -1.22 12.05 5.67
N ALA A 111 -2.45 12.46 5.39
CA ALA A 111 -3.36 13.02 6.38
C ALA A 111 -3.93 11.98 7.37
N LYS A 112 -4.16 10.73 6.92
CA LYS A 112 -4.91 9.73 7.71
C LYS A 112 -4.09 8.54 8.19
N LEU A 113 -2.90 8.32 7.63
CA LEU A 113 -2.07 7.17 7.99
C LEU A 113 -0.80 7.54 8.76
N SER A 114 -0.57 8.82 9.08
CA SER A 114 0.60 9.28 9.86
C SER A 114 0.74 8.58 11.21
N GLU A 115 -0.38 8.29 11.89
CA GLU A 115 -0.43 7.62 13.20
C GLU A 115 -0.50 6.08 13.13
N LYS A 116 -0.52 5.51 11.92
CA LYS A 116 -0.56 4.06 11.75
C LYS A 116 0.85 3.47 11.80
N SER A 117 0.94 2.17 12.15
CA SER A 117 2.22 1.47 12.15
C SER A 117 2.89 1.49 10.77
N ASP A 118 4.22 1.53 10.73
CA ASP A 118 5.01 1.52 9.49
C ASP A 118 4.63 0.35 8.58
N SER A 119 4.43 -0.84 9.15
CA SER A 119 4.01 -2.03 8.41
C SER A 119 2.63 -1.87 7.75
N TYR A 120 1.70 -1.12 8.36
CA TYR A 120 0.39 -0.84 7.75
C TYR A 120 0.55 0.20 6.63
N ARG A 121 1.33 1.24 6.87
CA ARG A 121 1.63 2.30 5.89
C ARG A 121 2.29 1.71 4.65
N ASP A 122 3.35 0.91 4.81
CA ASP A 122 4.06 0.25 3.72
C ASP A 122 3.16 -0.65 2.88
N ARG A 123 2.32 -1.45 3.53
CA ARG A 123 1.38 -2.33 2.83
C ARG A 123 0.36 -1.54 2.04
N THR A 124 -0.19 -0.47 2.61
CA THR A 124 -1.15 0.40 1.94
C THR A 124 -0.50 1.11 0.76
N GLN A 125 0.71 1.62 0.93
CA GLN A 125 1.45 2.28 -0.15
C GLN A 125 1.76 1.34 -1.32
N ARG A 126 2.19 0.10 -1.03
CA ARG A 126 2.41 -0.92 -2.07
C ARG A 126 1.13 -1.26 -2.81
N LEU A 127 0.03 -1.40 -2.10
CA LEU A 127 -1.29 -1.67 -2.69
C LEU A 127 -1.73 -0.52 -3.60
N LEU A 128 -1.60 0.73 -3.16
CA LEU A 128 -1.89 1.89 -3.99
C LEU A 128 -1.03 1.89 -5.26
N LYS A 129 0.29 1.79 -5.12
CA LYS A 129 1.25 1.86 -6.24
C LYS A 129 1.12 0.71 -7.24
N ASN A 130 0.90 -0.50 -6.76
CA ASN A 130 0.93 -1.69 -7.62
C ASN A 130 -0.43 -2.04 -8.20
N ASP A 131 -1.53 -1.75 -7.48
CA ASP A 131 -2.84 -2.27 -7.83
C ASP A 131 -3.86 -1.18 -8.22
N LEU A 132 -3.81 0.01 -7.61
CA LEU A 132 -4.81 1.06 -7.84
C LEU A 132 -4.29 2.20 -8.74
N TYR A 133 -3.06 2.65 -8.60
CA TYR A 133 -2.53 3.75 -9.42
C TYR A 133 -2.41 3.38 -10.91
N PRO A 134 -1.94 2.19 -11.32
CA PRO A 134 -1.81 1.89 -12.74
C PRO A 134 -3.11 2.01 -13.53
N PRO A 135 -4.28 1.52 -13.04
CA PRO A 135 -5.55 1.67 -13.75
C PRO A 135 -6.30 2.99 -13.47
N LEU A 136 -6.12 3.62 -12.31
CA LEU A 136 -6.99 4.71 -11.84
C LEU A 136 -6.23 6.01 -11.55
N GLY A 137 -4.92 5.96 -11.32
CA GLY A 137 -4.12 7.05 -10.77
C GLY A 137 -4.31 8.40 -11.47
N ASN A 138 -4.23 8.41 -12.79
CA ASN A 138 -4.34 9.62 -13.60
C ASN A 138 -5.80 10.05 -13.91
N ARG A 139 -6.80 9.28 -13.45
CA ARG A 139 -8.20 9.62 -13.68
C ARG A 139 -8.67 10.65 -12.67
N PRO A 140 -9.45 11.68 -13.07
CA PRO A 140 -10.15 12.54 -12.12
C PRO A 140 -11.02 11.69 -11.20
N ILE A 141 -10.87 11.87 -9.88
CA ILE A 141 -11.53 11.00 -8.89
C ILE A 141 -13.06 11.05 -8.99
N SER A 142 -13.60 12.21 -9.34
CA SER A 142 -15.04 12.42 -9.54
C SER A 142 -15.62 11.65 -10.72
N GLN A 143 -14.79 11.26 -11.70
CA GLN A 143 -15.20 10.57 -12.91
C GLN A 143 -15.06 9.05 -12.84
N ILE A 144 -14.44 8.52 -11.78
CA ILE A 144 -14.26 7.08 -11.63
C ILE A 144 -15.59 6.43 -11.24
N THR A 145 -16.03 5.53 -12.09
CA THR A 145 -17.29 4.79 -11.91
C THR A 145 -17.08 3.45 -11.18
N ALA A 146 -18.15 2.88 -10.63
CA ALA A 146 -18.12 1.56 -10.00
C ALA A 146 -17.63 0.45 -10.97
N PRO A 147 -18.06 0.38 -12.25
CA PRO A 147 -17.52 -0.57 -13.20
C PRO A 147 -16.01 -0.41 -13.46
N GLU A 148 -15.48 0.82 -13.56
CA GLU A 148 -14.04 1.05 -13.73
C GLU A 148 -13.25 0.58 -12.52
N LEU A 149 -13.72 0.88 -11.31
CA LEU A 149 -13.12 0.38 -10.07
C LEU A 149 -13.17 -1.14 -10.02
N LEU A 150 -14.30 -1.75 -10.38
CA LEU A 150 -14.44 -3.21 -10.42
C LEU A 150 -13.46 -3.86 -11.39
N MET A 151 -13.23 -3.29 -12.57
CA MET A 151 -12.23 -3.78 -13.51
C MET A 151 -10.81 -3.78 -12.91
N ALA A 152 -10.45 -2.73 -12.19
CA ALA A 152 -9.17 -2.65 -11.49
C ALA A 152 -9.04 -3.76 -10.43
N LEU A 153 -10.08 -3.96 -9.63
CA LEU A 153 -10.11 -4.98 -8.58
C LEU A 153 -10.10 -6.41 -9.13
N ARG A 154 -10.78 -6.67 -10.24
CA ARG A 154 -10.78 -7.97 -10.93
C ARG A 154 -9.42 -8.35 -11.51
N LYS A 155 -8.59 -7.39 -11.92
CA LYS A 155 -7.20 -7.66 -12.30
C LYS A 155 -6.38 -8.21 -11.12
N VAL A 156 -6.61 -7.71 -9.92
CA VAL A 156 -5.98 -8.24 -8.70
C VAL A 156 -6.52 -9.63 -8.37
N GLU A 157 -7.82 -9.83 -8.48
CA GLU A 157 -8.49 -11.11 -8.24
C GLU A 157 -8.03 -12.21 -9.22
N ALA A 158 -7.85 -11.87 -10.51
CA ALA A 158 -7.40 -12.78 -11.56
C ALA A 158 -5.98 -13.33 -11.30
N ARG A 159 -5.15 -12.65 -10.51
CA ARG A 159 -3.85 -13.16 -10.05
C ARG A 159 -3.98 -14.19 -8.90
N GLY A 160 -5.18 -14.60 -8.53
CA GLY A 160 -5.44 -15.46 -7.36
C GLY A 160 -5.42 -14.72 -6.01
N ALA A 161 -5.24 -13.40 -6.00
CA ALA A 161 -5.06 -12.58 -4.81
C ALA A 161 -6.40 -11.98 -4.31
N VAL A 162 -7.39 -12.84 -4.05
CA VAL A 162 -8.75 -12.43 -3.64
C VAL A 162 -8.74 -11.52 -2.40
N ASP A 163 -7.94 -11.86 -1.38
CA ASP A 163 -7.82 -11.01 -0.17
C ASP A 163 -7.26 -9.62 -0.48
N MET A 164 -6.30 -9.54 -1.40
CA MET A 164 -5.74 -8.25 -1.83
C MET A 164 -6.76 -7.43 -2.61
N ALA A 165 -7.60 -8.05 -3.46
CA ALA A 165 -8.67 -7.38 -4.16
C ALA A 165 -9.69 -6.74 -3.17
N HIS A 166 -10.06 -7.46 -2.12
CA HIS A 166 -10.91 -6.93 -1.07
C HIS A 166 -10.26 -5.78 -0.28
N ARG A 167 -8.96 -5.89 0.01
CA ARG A 167 -8.20 -4.80 0.66
C ARG A 167 -8.09 -3.59 -0.26
N ALA A 168 -7.87 -3.80 -1.55
CA ALA A 168 -7.84 -2.74 -2.55
C ALA A 168 -9.19 -2.02 -2.64
N LYS A 169 -10.31 -2.76 -2.64
CA LYS A 169 -11.66 -2.18 -2.54
C LYS A 169 -11.82 -1.32 -1.30
N GLN A 170 -11.42 -1.84 -0.13
CA GLN A 170 -11.53 -1.12 1.14
C GLN A 170 -10.70 0.17 1.13
N THR A 171 -9.47 0.11 0.65
CA THR A 171 -8.56 1.26 0.56
C THR A 171 -9.09 2.29 -0.43
N ALA A 172 -9.55 1.87 -1.63
CA ALA A 172 -10.18 2.76 -2.60
C ALA A 172 -11.41 3.48 -1.98
N GLY A 173 -12.27 2.76 -1.27
CA GLY A 173 -13.41 3.37 -0.58
C GLY A 173 -13.00 4.39 0.49
N GLN A 174 -11.89 4.18 1.20
CA GLN A 174 -11.37 5.18 2.14
C GLN A 174 -10.92 6.45 1.42
N VAL A 175 -10.24 6.31 0.28
CA VAL A 175 -9.81 7.44 -0.57
C VAL A 175 -11.02 8.17 -1.14
N PHE A 176 -12.03 7.45 -1.68
CA PHE A 176 -13.25 8.08 -2.20
C PHE A 176 -14.03 8.83 -1.12
N ARG A 177 -14.21 8.26 0.08
CA ARG A 177 -14.85 8.96 1.19
C ARG A 177 -14.10 10.21 1.62
N TYR A 178 -12.77 10.18 1.56
CA TYR A 178 -11.96 11.37 1.79
C TYR A 178 -12.18 12.41 0.69
N ALA A 179 -12.25 11.99 -0.58
CA ALA A 179 -12.58 12.87 -1.70
C ALA A 179 -13.96 13.52 -1.54
N VAL A 180 -14.96 12.75 -1.11
CA VAL A 180 -16.31 13.28 -0.82
C VAL A 180 -16.25 14.30 0.32
N ALA A 181 -15.58 13.99 1.42
CA ALA A 181 -15.45 14.89 2.55
C ALA A 181 -14.69 16.19 2.24
N THR A 182 -13.83 16.18 1.21
CA THR A 182 -13.08 17.36 0.73
C THR A 182 -13.70 18.02 -0.51
N GLY A 183 -14.90 17.61 -0.92
CA GLY A 183 -15.66 18.22 -2.04
C GLY A 183 -15.13 17.88 -3.44
N ARG A 184 -14.24 16.88 -3.57
CA ARG A 184 -13.63 16.46 -4.84
C ARG A 184 -14.36 15.31 -5.53
N ALA A 185 -15.32 14.68 -4.86
CA ALA A 185 -16.21 13.67 -5.42
C ALA A 185 -17.59 13.78 -4.78
N GLU A 186 -18.62 13.35 -5.49
CA GLU A 186 -20.01 13.37 -4.98
C GLU A 186 -20.35 12.10 -4.20
N ARG A 187 -19.72 10.96 -4.52
CA ARG A 187 -20.02 9.65 -3.93
C ARG A 187 -18.79 8.71 -3.91
N ASP A 188 -18.90 7.67 -3.09
CA ASP A 188 -17.94 6.55 -3.03
C ASP A 188 -18.46 5.40 -3.90
N PRO A 189 -17.89 5.16 -5.10
CA PRO A 189 -18.33 4.08 -6.00
C PRO A 189 -18.00 2.69 -5.47
N SER A 190 -17.14 2.55 -4.46
CA SER A 190 -16.80 1.26 -3.88
C SER A 190 -17.97 0.65 -3.09
N ALA A 191 -18.92 1.46 -2.65
CA ALA A 191 -20.10 1.00 -1.92
C ALA A 191 -20.99 0.10 -2.80
N ASP A 192 -21.14 0.44 -4.08
CA ASP A 192 -21.93 -0.31 -5.04
C ASP A 192 -21.35 -1.70 -5.39
N LEU A 193 -20.11 -1.94 -4.99
CA LEU A 193 -19.42 -3.21 -5.27
C LEU A 193 -19.58 -4.25 -4.15
N LYS A 194 -20.59 -4.12 -3.30
CA LYS A 194 -20.92 -5.15 -2.30
C LYS A 194 -21.30 -6.46 -3.01
N GLY A 195 -20.56 -7.56 -2.71
CA GLY A 195 -20.79 -8.87 -3.35
C GLY A 195 -20.21 -9.04 -4.76
N ALA A 196 -19.60 -8.02 -5.38
CA ALA A 196 -19.09 -8.07 -6.74
C ALA A 196 -17.75 -8.84 -6.91
N LEU A 197 -17.02 -9.05 -5.83
CA LEU A 197 -15.79 -9.84 -5.80
C LEU A 197 -16.08 -11.26 -5.29
N LYS A 198 -15.22 -12.23 -5.65
CA LYS A 198 -15.27 -13.60 -5.12
C LYS A 198 -15.25 -13.59 -3.61
N SER A 199 -15.99 -14.51 -2.99
CA SER A 199 -16.00 -14.67 -1.54
C SER A 199 -14.63 -15.07 -1.02
N LYS A 200 -14.24 -14.49 0.13
CA LYS A 200 -13.02 -14.90 0.82
C LYS A 200 -13.23 -16.27 1.45
N THR A 201 -12.35 -17.19 1.18
CA THR A 201 -12.25 -18.40 1.97
C THR A 201 -11.59 -18.06 3.30
N LYS A 202 -12.32 -18.18 4.40
CA LYS A 202 -11.72 -18.02 5.74
C LYS A 202 -10.78 -19.22 5.97
N LYS A 203 -9.47 -18.96 5.90
CA LYS A 203 -8.48 -19.92 6.38
C LYS A 203 -8.16 -19.59 7.83
N HIS A 204 -8.45 -20.51 8.73
CA HIS A 204 -7.95 -20.44 10.10
C HIS A 204 -6.44 -20.76 10.11
N HIS A 205 -5.72 -20.25 11.09
CA HIS A 205 -4.33 -20.65 11.27
C HIS A 205 -4.31 -22.14 11.68
N ALA A 206 -3.56 -22.94 10.92
CA ALA A 206 -3.41 -24.34 11.23
C ALA A 206 -2.76 -24.52 12.61
N ALA A 207 -3.34 -25.41 13.41
CA ALA A 207 -2.91 -25.72 14.75
C ALA A 207 -3.13 -27.22 15.03
N ILE A 208 -2.19 -27.83 15.71
CA ILE A 208 -2.31 -29.18 16.28
C ILE A 208 -3.02 -29.02 17.60
N THR A 209 -4.17 -29.69 17.77
CA THR A 209 -4.99 -29.61 18.99
C THR A 209 -5.17 -30.97 19.68
N GLU A 210 -4.84 -32.08 19.00
CA GLU A 210 -4.88 -33.44 19.56
C GLU A 210 -3.72 -33.63 20.55
N PRO A 211 -3.96 -33.98 21.83
CA PRO A 211 -2.93 -34.05 22.88
C PRO A 211 -1.72 -34.94 22.52
N VAL A 212 -1.95 -36.06 21.86
CA VAL A 212 -0.88 -36.98 21.46
C VAL A 212 0.02 -36.33 20.41
N GLU A 213 -0.56 -35.65 19.44
CA GLU A 213 0.19 -34.94 18.38
C GLU A 213 0.89 -33.69 18.93
N VAL A 214 0.32 -33.03 19.94
CA VAL A 214 0.99 -31.94 20.67
C VAL A 214 2.23 -32.47 21.39
N GLY A 215 2.14 -33.63 22.02
CA GLY A 215 3.30 -34.27 22.64
C GLY A 215 4.44 -34.52 21.64
N LYS A 216 4.10 -35.05 20.45
CA LYS A 216 5.08 -35.23 19.35
C LYS A 216 5.70 -33.89 18.88
N LEU A 217 4.89 -32.86 18.78
CA LEU A 217 5.37 -31.52 18.44
C LEU A 217 6.35 -30.96 19.46
N LEU A 218 6.05 -31.12 20.77
CA LEU A 218 6.93 -30.66 21.85
C LEU A 218 8.25 -31.41 21.85
N LEU A 219 8.25 -32.74 21.66
CA LEU A 219 9.47 -33.53 21.51
C LEU A 219 10.30 -33.10 20.28
N ALA A 220 9.65 -32.80 19.15
CA ALA A 220 10.33 -32.30 17.96
C ALA A 220 10.96 -30.91 18.20
N ILE A 221 10.27 -30.06 18.98
CA ILE A 221 10.78 -28.72 19.36
C ILE A 221 12.04 -28.88 20.24
N ASP A 222 12.04 -29.80 21.19
CA ASP A 222 13.20 -30.02 22.04
C ASP A 222 14.37 -30.63 21.30
N ALA A 223 14.10 -31.48 20.31
CA ALA A 223 15.11 -32.06 19.44
C ALA A 223 15.63 -31.11 18.35
N PHE A 224 14.99 -29.95 18.16
CA PHE A 224 15.32 -29.02 17.07
C PHE A 224 16.79 -28.54 17.13
N GLN A 225 17.52 -28.72 16.01
CA GLN A 225 18.90 -28.31 15.84
C GLN A 225 18.98 -26.99 15.06
N GLY A 226 18.85 -25.89 15.76
CA GLY A 226 18.95 -24.54 15.21
C GLY A 226 19.77 -23.62 16.11
N THR A 227 19.82 -22.33 15.78
CA THR A 227 20.48 -21.38 16.69
C THR A 227 19.78 -21.33 18.03
N PRO A 228 20.50 -21.15 19.15
CA PRO A 228 19.89 -21.05 20.49
C PRO A 228 18.73 -20.05 20.54
N VAL A 229 18.90 -18.89 19.90
CA VAL A 229 17.87 -17.83 19.83
C VAL A 229 16.56 -18.34 19.19
N VAL A 230 16.65 -19.06 18.06
CA VAL A 230 15.45 -19.60 17.38
C VAL A 230 14.86 -20.75 18.17
N LYS A 231 15.69 -21.65 18.73
CA LYS A 231 15.24 -22.78 19.54
C LYS A 231 14.48 -22.32 20.77
N THR A 232 15.04 -21.38 21.53
CA THR A 232 14.38 -20.86 22.75
C THR A 232 13.10 -20.10 22.41
N ALA A 233 13.06 -19.30 21.35
CA ALA A 233 11.82 -18.63 20.91
C ALA A 233 10.73 -19.65 20.51
N LEU A 234 11.14 -20.76 19.90
CA LEU A 234 10.23 -21.86 19.54
C LEU A 234 9.73 -22.60 20.79
N GLN A 235 10.59 -22.91 21.77
CA GLN A 235 10.23 -23.57 23.04
C GLN A 235 9.32 -22.69 23.91
N LEU A 236 9.53 -21.37 23.95
CA LEU A 236 8.66 -20.45 24.68
C LEU A 236 7.28 -20.26 24.03
N SER A 237 7.14 -20.51 22.73
CA SER A 237 5.86 -20.34 22.04
C SER A 237 4.72 -21.16 22.63
N PRO A 238 4.88 -22.48 22.91
CA PRO A 238 3.86 -23.31 23.53
C PRO A 238 3.72 -23.13 25.07
N LEU A 239 4.64 -22.40 25.72
CA LEU A 239 4.59 -22.12 27.16
C LEU A 239 3.85 -20.80 27.46
N LEU A 240 4.03 -19.80 26.64
CA LEU A 240 3.53 -18.45 26.91
C LEU A 240 2.26 -18.10 26.14
N PHE A 241 2.01 -18.73 25.00
CA PHE A 241 0.84 -18.53 24.11
C PHE A 241 0.67 -17.09 23.60
N GLN A 242 1.72 -16.25 23.68
CA GLN A 242 1.64 -14.89 23.21
C GLN A 242 1.77 -14.82 21.68
N ARG A 243 1.39 -13.66 21.08
CA ARG A 243 1.46 -13.55 19.62
C ARG A 243 2.91 -13.67 19.14
N PRO A 244 3.16 -14.32 17.98
CA PRO A 244 4.54 -14.50 17.48
C PRO A 244 5.32 -13.18 17.36
N GLY A 245 4.61 -12.08 17.09
CA GLY A 245 5.20 -10.74 17.04
C GLY A 245 5.65 -10.23 18.41
N GLU A 246 4.91 -10.57 19.47
CA GLU A 246 5.21 -10.21 20.85
C GLU A 246 6.41 -11.04 21.33
N ILE A 247 6.38 -12.37 21.18
CA ILE A 247 7.50 -13.25 21.59
C ILE A 247 8.80 -12.80 20.91
N ARG A 248 8.82 -12.65 19.57
CA ARG A 248 10.06 -12.27 18.88
C ARG A 248 10.57 -10.87 19.26
N GLY A 249 9.67 -9.97 19.67
CA GLY A 249 9.96 -8.60 20.10
C GLY A 249 10.21 -8.43 21.59
N MET A 250 10.29 -9.53 22.36
CA MET A 250 10.55 -9.53 23.80
C MET A 250 11.87 -8.84 24.12
N GLU A 251 11.86 -7.95 25.10
CA GLU A 251 13.03 -7.20 25.56
C GLU A 251 13.40 -7.62 26.98
N TRP A 252 14.69 -7.58 27.31
CA TRP A 252 15.15 -7.94 28.64
C TRP A 252 14.61 -7.02 29.73
N THR A 253 14.36 -5.77 29.43
CA THR A 253 13.77 -4.79 30.33
C THR A 253 12.31 -5.06 30.70
N GLU A 254 11.66 -5.96 29.99
CA GLU A 254 10.27 -6.36 30.22
C GLU A 254 10.16 -7.59 31.15
N ILE A 255 11.29 -8.22 31.49
CA ILE A 255 11.31 -9.40 32.36
C ILE A 255 11.48 -8.97 33.80
N ASN A 256 10.45 -9.16 34.59
CA ASN A 256 10.48 -9.01 36.02
C ASN A 256 10.87 -10.36 36.64
N TRP A 257 12.16 -10.47 36.98
CA TRP A 257 12.72 -11.76 37.52
C TRP A 257 12.22 -12.10 38.92
N GLU A 258 11.93 -11.08 39.75
CA GLU A 258 11.47 -11.25 41.11
C GLU A 258 10.01 -11.74 41.16
N ALA A 259 9.16 -11.12 40.30
CA ALA A 259 7.75 -11.51 40.20
C ALA A 259 7.51 -12.69 39.23
N GLU A 260 8.56 -13.16 38.54
CA GLU A 260 8.47 -14.16 37.46
C GLU A 260 7.40 -13.82 36.42
N GLN A 261 7.49 -12.60 35.85
CA GLN A 261 6.51 -12.05 34.91
C GLN A 261 7.20 -11.41 33.71
N TRP A 262 6.53 -11.49 32.58
CA TRP A 262 6.85 -10.69 31.42
C TRP A 262 5.82 -9.55 31.27
N GLU A 263 6.24 -8.33 31.40
CA GLU A 263 5.43 -7.13 31.43
C GLU A 263 5.47 -6.45 30.05
N ILE A 264 4.41 -6.60 29.24
CA ILE A 264 4.33 -6.06 27.89
C ILE A 264 3.65 -4.69 27.93
N SER A 265 4.36 -3.65 27.50
CA SER A 265 3.83 -2.30 27.46
C SER A 265 2.71 -2.12 26.43
N ALA A 266 1.82 -1.15 26.66
CA ALA A 266 0.64 -0.88 25.85
C ALA A 266 0.95 -0.55 24.36
N ASP A 267 2.08 0.09 24.10
CA ASP A 267 2.52 0.44 22.75
C ASP A 267 2.90 -0.76 21.88
N LYS A 268 3.35 -1.85 22.51
CA LYS A 268 3.64 -3.13 21.84
C LYS A 268 2.39 -3.99 21.62
N MET A 269 1.33 -3.75 22.37
CA MET A 269 0.10 -4.55 22.32
C MET A 269 -0.86 -4.07 21.24
N LYS A 270 -1.46 -5.04 20.51
CA LYS A 270 -2.44 -4.75 19.44
C LYS A 270 -3.64 -3.94 19.96
N MET A 271 -4.07 -4.16 21.19
CA MET A 271 -5.21 -3.46 21.81
C MET A 271 -4.80 -2.22 22.60
N ARG A 272 -3.51 -1.85 22.57
CA ARG A 272 -2.96 -0.69 23.32
C ARG A 272 -3.30 -0.73 24.82
N GLN A 273 -3.35 -1.92 25.40
CA GLN A 273 -3.46 -2.14 26.85
C GLN A 273 -2.24 -2.93 27.30
N PRO A 274 -1.62 -2.60 28.45
CA PRO A 274 -0.50 -3.37 28.97
C PRO A 274 -0.95 -4.80 29.31
N HIS A 275 -0.04 -5.76 29.20
CA HIS A 275 -0.34 -7.15 29.46
C HIS A 275 0.77 -7.79 30.28
N ILE A 276 0.40 -8.52 31.33
CA ILE A 276 1.31 -9.25 32.19
C ILE A 276 1.15 -10.74 31.87
N VAL A 277 2.25 -11.39 31.55
CA VAL A 277 2.32 -12.82 31.27
C VAL A 277 3.09 -13.50 32.41
N PRO A 278 2.43 -14.31 33.24
CA PRO A 278 3.12 -15.14 34.22
C PRO A 278 4.10 -16.10 33.55
N LEU A 279 5.29 -16.28 34.13
CA LEU A 279 6.31 -17.16 33.62
C LEU A 279 6.32 -18.45 34.50
N CYS A 280 6.07 -19.58 33.86
CA CYS A 280 6.27 -20.87 34.52
C CYS A 280 7.78 -21.17 34.70
N ASN A 281 8.13 -22.08 35.60
CA ASN A 281 9.53 -22.41 35.90
C ASN A 281 10.32 -22.77 34.64
N GLN A 282 9.73 -23.54 33.71
CA GLN A 282 10.37 -23.90 32.44
C GLN A 282 10.68 -22.69 31.58
N ALA A 283 9.78 -21.70 31.56
CA ALA A 283 10.01 -20.46 30.80
C ALA A 283 11.12 -19.62 31.45
N VAL A 284 11.14 -19.54 32.78
CA VAL A 284 12.20 -18.84 33.53
C VAL A 284 13.56 -19.49 33.27
N ASP A 285 13.65 -20.82 33.29
CA ASP A 285 14.91 -21.54 33.03
C ASP A 285 15.42 -21.29 31.61
N LEU A 286 14.55 -21.37 30.61
CA LEU A 286 14.88 -21.06 29.23
C LEU A 286 15.36 -19.60 29.06
N LEU A 287 14.72 -18.67 29.75
CA LEU A 287 15.11 -17.27 29.73
C LEU A 287 16.47 -17.05 30.42
N LYS A 288 16.74 -17.70 31.55
CA LYS A 288 18.05 -17.66 32.25
C LYS A 288 19.17 -18.25 31.38
N GLU A 289 18.89 -19.32 30.66
CA GLU A 289 19.88 -19.93 29.76
C GLU A 289 20.22 -18.99 28.60
N ILE A 290 19.23 -18.46 27.88
CA ILE A 290 19.48 -17.57 26.75
C ILE A 290 20.03 -16.20 27.16
N TYR A 291 19.78 -15.76 28.41
CA TYR A 291 20.34 -14.53 28.96
C TYR A 291 21.87 -14.52 28.90
N ARG A 292 22.52 -15.66 29.10
CA ARG A 292 24.00 -15.78 28.99
C ARG A 292 24.53 -15.39 27.62
N LEU A 293 23.72 -15.56 26.57
CA LEU A 293 24.09 -15.27 25.19
C LEU A 293 23.63 -13.88 24.74
N THR A 294 22.45 -13.44 25.14
CA THR A 294 21.81 -12.23 24.59
C THR A 294 21.53 -11.12 25.62
N GLY A 295 21.78 -11.39 26.90
CA GLY A 295 21.43 -10.48 28.02
C GLY A 295 22.16 -9.13 28.02
N ARG A 296 23.23 -8.98 27.21
CA ARG A 296 23.91 -7.69 27.00
C ARG A 296 23.23 -6.79 25.96
N GLY A 297 22.26 -7.34 25.19
CA GLY A 297 21.52 -6.65 24.17
C GLY A 297 20.13 -6.19 24.65
N ARG A 298 19.42 -5.50 23.79
CA ARG A 298 18.04 -5.08 24.07
C ARG A 298 17.06 -6.25 24.03
N TYR A 299 17.15 -7.07 22.97
CA TYR A 299 16.17 -8.13 22.70
C TYR A 299 16.59 -9.47 23.29
N VAL A 300 15.62 -10.21 23.85
CA VAL A 300 15.79 -11.61 24.24
C VAL A 300 16.16 -12.46 23.02
N PHE A 301 15.52 -12.16 21.89
CA PHE A 301 15.71 -12.83 20.61
C PHE A 301 16.24 -11.86 19.55
N PRO A 302 17.54 -11.53 19.53
CA PRO A 302 18.12 -10.65 18.53
C PRO A 302 18.22 -11.32 17.15
N SER A 303 18.19 -10.51 16.10
CA SER A 303 18.42 -10.97 14.74
C SER A 303 19.89 -11.36 14.53
N ALA A 304 20.14 -12.45 13.81
CA ALA A 304 21.49 -12.84 13.40
C ALA A 304 22.16 -11.78 12.46
N ARG A 305 21.38 -10.87 11.87
CA ARG A 305 21.85 -9.78 10.99
C ARG A 305 22.17 -8.48 11.72
N GLY A 306 22.21 -8.51 13.05
CA GLY A 306 22.51 -7.35 13.90
C GLY A 306 21.62 -7.30 15.14
N GLY A 307 22.23 -7.14 16.32
CA GLY A 307 21.55 -7.18 17.63
C GLY A 307 20.57 -6.02 17.88
N SER A 308 20.57 -4.98 17.05
CA SER A 308 19.63 -3.84 17.14
C SER A 308 18.22 -4.16 16.63
N ARG A 309 18.01 -5.34 16.05
CA ARG A 309 16.70 -5.79 15.53
C ARG A 309 16.29 -7.09 16.20
N PRO A 310 14.98 -7.29 16.42
CA PRO A 310 14.48 -8.57 16.93
C PRO A 310 14.58 -9.67 15.85
N LEU A 311 14.41 -10.91 16.28
CA LEU A 311 14.32 -12.10 15.44
C LEU A 311 13.35 -11.88 14.26
N SER A 312 13.68 -12.42 13.09
CA SER A 312 12.84 -12.34 11.89
C SER A 312 11.43 -12.88 12.17
N GLU A 313 10.42 -12.25 11.55
CA GLU A 313 9.02 -12.74 11.59
C GLU A 313 8.88 -14.20 11.12
N ASN A 314 9.80 -14.65 10.28
CA ASN A 314 9.81 -16.02 9.79
C ASN A 314 10.67 -16.98 10.63
N GLY A 315 11.35 -16.55 11.69
CA GLY A 315 12.27 -17.39 12.47
C GLY A 315 11.61 -18.67 12.98
N VAL A 316 10.60 -18.54 13.81
CA VAL A 316 9.83 -19.68 14.34
C VAL A 316 9.10 -20.45 13.24
N ARG A 317 8.58 -19.75 12.23
CA ARG A 317 7.92 -20.39 11.09
C ARG A 317 8.89 -21.27 10.29
N THR A 318 10.09 -20.79 10.03
CA THR A 318 11.11 -21.59 9.33
C THR A 318 11.52 -22.80 10.14
N ALA A 319 11.68 -22.67 11.46
CA ALA A 319 11.98 -23.78 12.35
C ALA A 319 10.89 -24.87 12.28
N LEU A 320 9.61 -24.52 12.36
CA LEU A 320 8.50 -25.46 12.19
C LEU A 320 8.59 -26.20 10.84
N ARG A 321 8.91 -25.48 9.75
CA ARG A 321 9.11 -26.09 8.41
C ARG A 321 10.25 -27.10 8.38
N THR A 322 11.37 -26.74 8.98
CA THR A 322 12.55 -27.61 9.04
C THR A 322 12.25 -28.92 9.80
N MET A 323 11.33 -28.87 10.75
CA MET A 323 10.84 -30.05 11.49
C MET A 323 9.72 -30.81 10.76
N GLY A 324 9.31 -30.38 9.54
CA GLY A 324 8.28 -31.04 8.74
C GLY A 324 6.85 -30.53 8.95
N TYR A 325 6.63 -29.57 9.84
CA TYR A 325 5.30 -28.96 10.04
C TYR A 325 5.04 -27.87 9.02
N ASP A 326 4.18 -28.10 8.04
CA ASP A 326 3.82 -27.13 6.99
C ASP A 326 2.76 -26.08 7.44
N ASN A 327 2.34 -25.19 6.54
CA ASN A 327 1.36 -24.15 6.85
C ASN A 327 -0.06 -24.69 7.10
N GLU A 328 -0.32 -25.91 6.70
CA GLU A 328 -1.62 -26.57 6.85
C GLU A 328 -1.67 -27.45 8.11
N THR A 329 -0.51 -27.76 8.68
CA THR A 329 -0.36 -28.56 9.90
C THR A 329 -0.17 -27.68 11.13
N MET A 330 0.86 -26.81 11.15
CA MET A 330 1.17 -25.96 12.29
C MET A 330 1.78 -24.62 11.87
N THR A 331 1.30 -23.55 12.48
CA THR A 331 1.83 -22.20 12.29
C THR A 331 2.25 -21.58 13.62
N PRO A 332 3.13 -20.56 13.65
CA PRO A 332 3.46 -19.84 14.88
C PRO A 332 2.21 -19.28 15.61
N HIS A 333 1.17 -18.89 14.86
CA HIS A 333 -0.12 -18.48 15.42
C HIS A 333 -0.94 -19.67 15.94
N GLY A 334 -0.68 -20.87 15.42
CA GLY A 334 -1.33 -22.10 15.81
C GLY A 334 -1.12 -22.47 17.29
N PHE A 335 0.01 -22.06 17.90
CA PHE A 335 0.24 -22.28 19.35
C PHE A 335 -0.86 -21.66 20.22
N ARG A 336 -1.42 -20.53 19.81
CA ARG A 336 -2.53 -19.89 20.55
C ARG A 336 -3.84 -20.64 20.40
N ALA A 337 -4.14 -21.13 19.20
CA ALA A 337 -5.32 -21.96 18.96
C ALA A 337 -5.19 -23.32 19.67
N MET A 338 -4.00 -23.95 19.62
CA MET A 338 -3.65 -25.14 20.37
C MET A 338 -3.92 -24.95 21.87
N ALA A 339 -3.36 -23.89 22.46
CA ALA A 339 -3.54 -23.59 23.88
C ALA A 339 -5.01 -23.39 24.23
N ARG A 340 -5.73 -22.57 23.47
CA ARG A 340 -7.14 -22.31 23.72
C ARG A 340 -7.97 -23.58 23.70
N THR A 341 -7.81 -24.41 22.66
CA THR A 341 -8.56 -25.65 22.53
C THR A 341 -8.22 -26.63 23.63
N ILE A 342 -6.95 -26.86 23.95
CA ILE A 342 -6.55 -27.83 24.98
C ILE A 342 -6.98 -27.37 26.37
N MET A 343 -6.79 -26.10 26.70
CA MET A 343 -7.19 -25.59 28.02
C MET A 343 -8.71 -25.63 28.21
N ASP A 344 -9.49 -25.32 27.17
CA ASP A 344 -10.95 -25.34 27.22
C ASP A 344 -11.50 -26.75 27.17
N GLU A 345 -11.21 -27.52 26.11
CA GLU A 345 -11.87 -28.78 25.79
C GLU A 345 -11.26 -30.00 26.50
N VAL A 346 -9.97 -29.97 26.84
CA VAL A 346 -9.26 -31.10 27.46
C VAL A 346 -9.05 -30.87 28.96
N LEU A 347 -8.60 -29.67 29.33
CA LEU A 347 -8.24 -29.35 30.71
C LEU A 347 -9.38 -28.67 31.49
N ASN A 348 -10.46 -28.26 30.80
CA ASN A 348 -11.64 -27.63 31.39
C ASN A 348 -11.33 -26.39 32.24
N TYR A 349 -10.34 -25.60 31.82
CA TYR A 349 -10.11 -24.29 32.42
C TYR A 349 -11.21 -23.30 32.05
N ARG A 350 -11.45 -22.34 32.92
CA ARG A 350 -12.42 -21.25 32.64
C ARG A 350 -12.01 -20.45 31.44
N VAL A 351 -12.96 -20.21 30.53
CA VAL A 351 -12.74 -19.48 29.27
C VAL A 351 -12.22 -18.07 29.51
N ASP A 352 -12.71 -17.35 30.52
CA ASP A 352 -12.26 -16.03 30.89
C ASP A 352 -10.77 -15.97 31.26
N TRP A 353 -10.23 -16.97 31.94
CA TRP A 353 -8.81 -17.09 32.25
C TRP A 353 -7.97 -17.33 30.99
N ILE A 354 -8.47 -18.19 30.10
CA ILE A 354 -7.81 -18.49 28.82
C ILE A 354 -7.74 -17.25 27.96
N GLU A 355 -8.86 -16.53 27.80
CA GLU A 355 -8.93 -15.31 27.00
C GLU A 355 -8.07 -14.19 27.60
N HIS A 356 -7.99 -14.10 28.93
CA HIS A 356 -7.10 -13.15 29.60
C HIS A 356 -5.62 -13.47 29.32
N GLN A 357 -5.19 -14.73 29.47
CA GLN A 357 -3.83 -15.16 29.14
C GLN A 357 -3.47 -14.88 27.67
N LEU A 358 -4.45 -15.01 26.77
CA LEU A 358 -4.29 -14.74 25.36
C LEU A 358 -4.35 -13.24 25.01
N ALA A 359 -4.47 -12.34 26.00
CA ALA A 359 -4.66 -10.90 25.79
C ALA A 359 -5.81 -10.59 24.81
N HIS A 360 -6.93 -11.30 24.95
CA HIS A 360 -8.18 -10.99 24.28
C HIS A 360 -9.04 -10.12 25.20
N ALA A 361 -9.88 -9.26 24.60
CA ALA A 361 -10.85 -8.52 25.39
C ALA A 361 -11.88 -9.48 25.97
N VAL A 362 -11.83 -9.67 27.28
CA VAL A 362 -12.87 -10.38 28.02
C VAL A 362 -13.96 -9.39 28.34
N ARG A 363 -15.17 -9.64 27.84
CA ARG A 363 -16.33 -8.85 28.26
C ARG A 363 -16.64 -9.21 29.70
N ASP A 364 -16.73 -8.20 30.58
CA ASP A 364 -17.24 -8.39 31.93
C ASP A 364 -18.71 -8.87 31.91
N ALA A 365 -19.24 -9.24 33.06
CA ALA A 365 -20.63 -9.67 33.20
C ALA A 365 -21.67 -8.63 32.71
N ASN A 366 -21.23 -7.38 32.55
CA ASN A 366 -22.03 -6.26 32.05
C ASN A 366 -21.78 -5.96 30.57
N GLY A 367 -20.99 -6.78 29.86
CA GLY A 367 -20.72 -6.64 28.42
C GLY A 367 -19.75 -5.51 28.04
N ARG A 368 -18.99 -4.95 29.02
CA ARG A 368 -17.98 -3.92 28.81
C ARG A 368 -16.63 -4.51 28.48
#